data_2e3c92eb52cac107cc77897910c7b2c3
#
_entry.id   2e3c92eb52cac107cc77897910c7b2c3
#
_cell.length_a   1.000
_cell.length_b   1.000
_cell.length_c   1.000
_cell.angle_alpha   90.00
_cell.angle_beta   90.00
_cell.angle_gamma   90.00
#
_symmetry.space_group_name_H-M   'P 1'
#
loop_
_entity.id
_entity.type
_entity.pdbx_description
1 polymer ?
#
loop_
_entity_poly.entity_id
_entity_poly.type
_entity_poly.pdbx_seq_one_letter_code
_entity_poly.pdbx_strand_id
1 'polypeptide(L)'
;MHPMTRLHWFLLVAVVAPGTAPLRAQLVQPNVIVSVRDQKLMLLDNGGNAAVYPVSTSKFGLGDRWGSMATPLGTLQVAQKIGDHAPVGAVFHNRRFTGEILLPNTPGRDPIITRIIWLRGLEAENVHAYYRGIYIHGTPEEKAIGRPASYGCIRMKSSDVSSLYAQLSIGAIVQITADHLPKVSRAAKGTLVSAPASARTPTHAVFTVDSSKPGAEKASVTPLAPKTSVAPTKKSDSTAWLRNARA
;
A
#
# COMPACT_ATOMS: atom_id res chain seq x y z
N MET A 1 19.72 -81.53 -44.84
CA MET A 1 18.75 -80.44 -44.90
C MET A 1 18.47 -79.94 -43.48
N HIS A 2 19.06 -78.79 -43.14
CA HIS A 2 18.91 -78.22 -41.80
C HIS A 2 18.08 -76.92 -41.94
N PRO A 3 17.02 -76.72 -41.17
CA PRO A 3 16.33 -75.47 -41.18
C PRO A 3 17.05 -74.46 -40.28
N MET A 4 17.38 -73.27 -40.81
CA MET A 4 17.92 -72.11 -40.12
C MET A 4 16.81 -71.40 -39.31
N THR A 5 16.88 -71.45 -38.00
CA THR A 5 16.04 -70.71 -37.08
C THR A 5 16.50 -69.28 -37.05
N ARG A 6 15.69 -68.32 -37.52
CA ARG A 6 15.93 -66.84 -37.44
C ARG A 6 15.49 -66.36 -36.06
N LEU A 7 16.49 -65.97 -35.23
CA LEU A 7 16.29 -65.34 -33.94
C LEU A 7 15.94 -63.84 -34.14
N HIS A 8 14.68 -63.48 -33.88
CA HIS A 8 14.25 -62.07 -33.93
C HIS A 8 14.57 -61.39 -32.56
N TRP A 9 15.51 -60.48 -32.58
CA TRP A 9 15.76 -59.57 -31.44
C TRP A 9 14.74 -58.44 -31.46
N PHE A 10 13.81 -58.44 -30.51
CA PHE A 10 12.93 -57.31 -30.23
C PHE A 10 13.70 -56.31 -29.39
N LEU A 11 14.06 -55.17 -29.99
CA LEU A 11 14.59 -53.99 -29.30
C LEU A 11 13.44 -53.32 -28.54
N LEU A 12 13.44 -53.46 -27.23
CA LEU A 12 12.49 -52.80 -26.33
C LEU A 12 12.98 -51.37 -26.13
N VAL A 13 12.38 -50.42 -26.86
CA VAL A 13 12.62 -48.98 -26.69
C VAL A 13 11.82 -48.51 -25.47
N ALA A 14 12.50 -48.28 -24.35
CA ALA A 14 11.90 -47.69 -23.16
C ALA A 14 11.66 -46.19 -23.43
N VAL A 15 10.41 -45.79 -23.67
CA VAL A 15 9.97 -44.39 -23.74
C VAL A 15 9.97 -43.87 -22.30
N VAL A 16 11.01 -43.08 -21.96
CA VAL A 16 11.04 -42.31 -20.72
C VAL A 16 10.10 -41.12 -20.91
N ALA A 17 8.91 -41.17 -20.32
CA ALA A 17 8.00 -40.02 -20.26
C ALA A 17 8.64 -38.90 -19.42
N PRO A 18 8.67 -37.67 -19.92
CA PRO A 18 9.15 -36.54 -19.11
C PRO A 18 8.19 -36.40 -17.92
N GLY A 19 8.73 -36.55 -16.71
CA GLY A 19 7.99 -36.36 -15.48
C GLY A 19 7.48 -34.90 -15.41
N THR A 20 6.18 -34.74 -15.43
CA THR A 20 5.53 -33.46 -15.15
C THR A 20 5.80 -33.12 -13.68
N ALA A 21 6.80 -32.26 -13.43
CA ALA A 21 7.01 -31.72 -12.10
C ALA A 21 5.72 -30.98 -11.67
N PRO A 22 5.18 -31.21 -10.45
CA PRO A 22 4.01 -30.50 -10.00
C PRO A 22 4.31 -29.00 -9.99
N LEU A 23 3.47 -28.23 -10.69
CA LEU A 23 3.51 -26.77 -10.66
C LEU A 23 3.23 -26.33 -9.22
N ARG A 24 4.29 -26.10 -8.44
CA ARG A 24 4.17 -25.65 -7.06
C ARG A 24 3.59 -24.25 -7.11
N ALA A 25 2.32 -24.11 -6.77
CA ALA A 25 1.69 -22.81 -6.63
C ALA A 25 2.54 -21.97 -5.68
N GLN A 26 3.18 -20.94 -6.21
CA GLN A 26 4.01 -20.05 -5.43
C GLN A 26 3.05 -19.20 -4.58
N LEU A 27 3.01 -19.46 -3.28
CA LEU A 27 2.22 -18.67 -2.35
C LEU A 27 2.73 -17.23 -2.42
N VAL A 28 1.91 -16.35 -2.97
CA VAL A 28 2.22 -14.90 -3.01
C VAL A 28 2.20 -14.41 -1.58
N GLN A 29 3.35 -14.00 -1.06
CA GLN A 29 3.46 -13.44 0.28
C GLN A 29 2.83 -12.04 0.28
N PRO A 30 1.99 -11.70 1.26
CA PRO A 30 1.41 -10.37 1.35
C PRO A 30 2.49 -9.34 1.68
N ASN A 31 2.41 -8.17 1.04
CA ASN A 31 3.24 -7.02 1.39
C ASN A 31 2.69 -6.31 2.64
N VAL A 32 1.38 -6.41 2.86
CA VAL A 32 0.67 -5.77 3.97
C VAL A 32 -0.29 -6.78 4.59
N ILE A 33 -0.32 -6.82 5.92
CA ILE A 33 -1.32 -7.56 6.69
C ILE A 33 -2.08 -6.58 7.58
N VAL A 34 -3.41 -6.56 7.47
CA VAL A 34 -4.30 -5.76 8.33
C VAL A 34 -5.02 -6.71 9.26
N SER A 35 -4.79 -6.58 10.57
CA SER A 35 -5.55 -7.27 11.61
C SER A 35 -6.71 -6.39 12.06
N VAL A 36 -7.93 -6.85 11.79
CA VAL A 36 -9.12 -6.16 12.31
C VAL A 36 -9.22 -6.32 13.83
N ARG A 37 -8.80 -7.45 14.36
CA ARG A 37 -8.79 -7.70 15.80
C ARG A 37 -7.85 -6.77 16.56
N ASP A 38 -6.63 -6.56 16.05
CA ASP A 38 -5.60 -5.74 16.69
C ASP A 38 -5.75 -4.26 16.34
N GLN A 39 -6.58 -3.89 15.36
CA GLN A 39 -6.65 -2.56 14.75
C GLN A 39 -5.25 -2.05 14.35
N LYS A 40 -4.50 -2.92 13.69
CA LYS A 40 -3.12 -2.68 13.25
C LYS A 40 -2.90 -3.16 11.82
N LEU A 41 -2.02 -2.46 11.13
CA LEU A 41 -1.50 -2.80 9.83
C LEU A 41 -0.01 -3.08 9.96
N MET A 42 0.44 -4.20 9.41
CA MET A 42 1.86 -4.59 9.31
C MET A 42 2.29 -4.47 7.86
N LEU A 43 3.33 -3.70 7.58
CA LEU A 43 4.02 -3.65 6.30
C LEU A 43 5.24 -4.56 6.40
N LEU A 44 5.39 -5.49 5.45
CA LEU A 44 6.50 -6.42 5.35
C LEU A 44 7.43 -5.95 4.23
N ASP A 45 8.71 -5.77 4.52
CA ASP A 45 9.73 -5.56 3.50
C ASP A 45 10.31 -6.91 2.99
N ASN A 46 11.05 -6.83 1.89
CA ASN A 46 11.68 -8.02 1.29
C ASN A 46 12.82 -8.61 2.16
N GLY A 47 13.24 -7.91 3.22
CA GLY A 47 14.25 -8.35 4.18
C GLY A 47 13.67 -9.01 5.44
N GLY A 48 12.35 -9.17 5.50
CA GLY A 48 11.66 -9.76 6.65
C GLY A 48 11.51 -8.81 7.85
N ASN A 49 11.82 -7.51 7.68
CA ASN A 49 11.49 -6.50 8.68
C ASN A 49 10.02 -6.12 8.55
N ALA A 50 9.41 -5.74 9.68
CA ALA A 50 8.02 -5.32 9.70
C ALA A 50 7.90 -3.94 10.35
N ALA A 51 7.19 -3.03 9.69
CA ALA A 51 6.68 -1.82 10.29
C ALA A 51 5.22 -2.01 10.67
N VAL A 52 4.82 -1.59 11.87
CA VAL A 52 3.44 -1.75 12.36
C VAL A 52 2.85 -0.38 12.64
N TYR A 53 1.66 -0.15 12.06
CA TYR A 53 0.91 1.09 12.18
C TYR A 53 -0.45 0.82 12.84
N PRO A 54 -0.92 1.66 13.75
CA PRO A 54 -2.30 1.60 14.23
C PRO A 54 -3.25 2.05 13.11
N VAL A 55 -4.39 1.38 12.99
CA VAL A 55 -5.41 1.69 11.99
C VAL A 55 -6.79 1.74 12.63
N SER A 56 -7.80 2.12 11.84
CA SER A 56 -9.20 2.02 12.20
C SER A 56 -9.98 1.37 11.08
N THR A 57 -10.61 0.23 11.36
CA THR A 57 -11.47 -0.48 10.42
C THR A 57 -12.95 -0.18 10.71
N SER A 58 -13.85 -0.86 10.00
CA SER A 58 -15.30 -0.59 10.12
C SER A 58 -15.85 -0.86 11.52
N LYS A 59 -16.69 0.06 12.00
CA LYS A 59 -17.55 -0.14 13.18
C LYS A 59 -18.80 -1.00 12.90
N PHE A 60 -19.07 -1.31 11.62
CA PHE A 60 -20.21 -2.11 11.18
C PHE A 60 -19.85 -3.58 10.94
N GLY A 61 -18.63 -4.00 11.33
CA GLY A 61 -18.19 -5.39 11.22
C GLY A 61 -17.48 -5.71 9.91
N LEU A 62 -17.54 -6.98 9.53
CA LEU A 62 -16.75 -7.59 8.45
C LEU A 62 -17.68 -8.06 7.32
N GLY A 63 -17.18 -7.94 6.07
CA GLY A 63 -17.87 -8.45 4.89
C GLY A 63 -17.79 -7.53 3.69
N ASP A 64 -18.25 -8.03 2.53
CA ASP A 64 -18.16 -7.33 1.24
C ASP A 64 -19.52 -7.13 0.54
N ARG A 65 -20.65 -7.36 1.25
CA ARG A 65 -21.97 -7.14 0.69
C ARG A 65 -22.18 -5.66 0.35
N TRP A 66 -22.84 -5.39 -0.76
CA TRP A 66 -23.21 -4.04 -1.18
C TRP A 66 -23.98 -3.30 -0.06
N GLY A 67 -23.58 -2.05 0.20
CA GLY A 67 -24.20 -1.19 1.20
C GLY A 67 -23.92 -1.55 2.66
N SER A 68 -23.14 -2.60 2.94
CA SER A 68 -22.88 -3.08 4.30
C SER A 68 -22.02 -2.15 5.15
N MET A 69 -21.27 -1.23 4.56
CA MET A 69 -20.28 -0.40 5.26
C MET A 69 -19.25 -1.21 6.07
N ALA A 70 -19.20 -2.53 5.87
CA ALA A 70 -18.28 -3.45 6.54
C ALA A 70 -16.90 -3.47 5.86
N THR A 71 -15.86 -3.83 6.59
CA THR A 71 -14.51 -4.06 6.03
C THR A 71 -14.45 -5.46 5.43
N PRO A 72 -14.07 -5.63 4.14
CA PRO A 72 -13.89 -6.95 3.55
C PRO A 72 -12.68 -7.66 4.14
N LEU A 73 -12.75 -8.99 4.21
CA LEU A 73 -11.64 -9.86 4.57
C LEU A 73 -10.99 -10.48 3.33
N GLY A 74 -9.87 -11.17 3.54
CA GLY A 74 -9.19 -11.97 2.51
C GLY A 74 -8.08 -11.20 1.81
N THR A 75 -7.73 -11.70 0.62
CA THR A 75 -6.63 -11.18 -0.21
C THR A 75 -7.12 -10.10 -1.15
N LEU A 76 -6.51 -8.93 -1.05
CA LEU A 76 -6.76 -7.78 -1.92
C LEU A 76 -5.45 -7.33 -2.57
N GLN A 77 -5.56 -6.43 -3.53
CA GLN A 77 -4.44 -5.85 -4.26
C GLN A 77 -4.56 -4.33 -4.29
N VAL A 78 -3.43 -3.63 -4.23
CA VAL A 78 -3.38 -2.19 -4.51
C VAL A 78 -3.69 -1.97 -5.99
N ALA A 79 -4.89 -1.48 -6.30
CA ALA A 79 -5.33 -1.23 -7.66
C ALA A 79 -4.91 0.14 -8.16
N GLN A 80 -4.97 1.16 -7.30
CA GLN A 80 -4.60 2.53 -7.61
C GLN A 80 -4.03 3.25 -6.39
N LYS A 81 -3.21 4.25 -6.65
CA LYS A 81 -2.66 5.19 -5.66
C LYS A 81 -3.02 6.60 -6.09
N ILE A 82 -3.57 7.42 -5.19
CA ILE A 82 -4.06 8.76 -5.49
C ILE A 82 -3.54 9.72 -4.42
N GLY A 83 -3.06 10.89 -4.86
CA GLY A 83 -2.50 11.91 -4.00
C GLY A 83 -0.99 12.05 -4.11
N ASP A 84 -0.36 11.60 -5.22
CA ASP A 84 1.04 11.90 -5.51
C ASP A 84 1.25 13.42 -5.43
N HIS A 85 2.30 13.81 -4.70
CA HIS A 85 2.66 15.21 -4.47
C HIS A 85 1.60 16.09 -3.77
N ALA A 86 0.44 15.53 -3.39
CA ALA A 86 -0.53 16.26 -2.59
C ALA A 86 0.03 16.56 -1.19
N PRO A 87 -0.22 17.75 -0.63
CA PRO A 87 0.22 18.08 0.72
C PRO A 87 -0.45 17.15 1.75
N VAL A 88 0.19 16.98 2.91
CA VAL A 88 -0.42 16.30 4.06
C VAL A 88 -1.67 17.07 4.47
N GLY A 89 -2.76 16.34 4.72
CA GLY A 89 -4.06 16.96 5.02
C GLY A 89 -4.90 17.33 3.79
N ALA A 90 -4.39 17.14 2.56
CA ALA A 90 -5.17 17.37 1.34
C ALA A 90 -6.49 16.61 1.37
N VAL A 91 -7.61 17.32 1.23
CA VAL A 91 -8.95 16.74 1.25
C VAL A 91 -9.32 16.18 -0.12
N PHE A 92 -9.81 14.95 -0.15
CA PHE A 92 -10.28 14.32 -1.38
C PHE A 92 -11.80 14.12 -1.37
N HIS A 93 -12.44 14.55 -2.46
CA HIS A 93 -13.83 14.23 -2.77
C HIS A 93 -13.90 13.54 -4.13
N ASN A 94 -14.61 12.40 -4.22
CA ASN A 94 -14.63 11.57 -5.43
C ASN A 94 -13.21 11.29 -5.99
N ARG A 95 -12.25 11.03 -5.10
CA ARG A 95 -10.85 10.73 -5.43
C ARG A 95 -10.07 11.88 -6.10
N ARG A 96 -10.59 13.10 -6.05
CA ARG A 96 -9.92 14.31 -6.55
C ARG A 96 -9.61 15.25 -5.40
N PHE A 97 -8.43 15.84 -5.42
CA PHE A 97 -8.06 16.88 -4.47
C PHE A 97 -8.97 18.10 -4.63
N THR A 98 -9.54 18.57 -3.53
CA THR A 98 -10.51 19.68 -3.53
C THR A 98 -9.86 21.06 -3.43
N GLY A 99 -8.54 21.14 -3.19
CA GLY A 99 -7.82 22.36 -2.86
C GLY A 99 -7.80 22.67 -1.36
N GLU A 100 -8.60 21.97 -0.57
CA GLU A 100 -8.67 22.17 0.87
C GLU A 100 -7.64 21.32 1.63
N ILE A 101 -7.10 21.86 2.72
CA ILE A 101 -6.20 21.19 3.65
C ILE A 101 -6.87 21.13 5.01
N LEU A 102 -7.00 19.93 5.58
CA LEU A 102 -7.45 19.70 6.95
C LEU A 102 -6.31 19.15 7.81
N LEU A 103 -6.10 19.80 8.94
CA LEU A 103 -5.14 19.32 9.93
C LEU A 103 -5.71 18.13 10.72
N PRO A 104 -4.84 17.26 11.28
CA PRO A 104 -5.27 16.20 12.19
C PRO A 104 -6.11 16.75 13.35
N ASN A 105 -7.15 16.02 13.71
CA ASN A 105 -8.10 16.35 14.77
C ASN A 105 -8.88 17.65 14.60
N THR A 106 -8.98 18.18 13.37
CA THR A 106 -9.92 19.25 13.03
C THR A 106 -11.36 18.75 13.30
N PRO A 107 -12.14 19.41 14.15
CA PRO A 107 -13.48 18.92 14.52
C PRO A 107 -14.50 19.12 13.38
N GLY A 108 -15.56 18.32 13.41
CA GLY A 108 -16.80 18.59 12.67
C GLY A 108 -17.01 17.75 11.42
N ARG A 109 -15.99 17.14 10.81
CA ARG A 109 -16.15 16.24 9.66
C ARG A 109 -14.96 15.31 9.46
N ASP A 110 -15.20 14.23 8.75
CA ASP A 110 -14.22 13.16 8.55
C ASP A 110 -14.11 12.77 7.07
N PRO A 111 -13.60 13.68 6.21
CA PRO A 111 -13.33 13.33 4.83
C PRO A 111 -12.08 12.47 4.69
N ILE A 112 -11.90 11.89 3.52
CA ILE A 112 -10.64 11.26 3.12
C ILE A 112 -9.59 12.34 2.95
N ILE A 113 -8.43 12.19 3.62
CA ILE A 113 -7.34 13.16 3.52
C ILE A 113 -5.99 12.49 3.21
N THR A 114 -5.03 13.28 2.80
CA THR A 114 -3.60 12.98 2.65
C THR A 114 -3.26 12.06 1.49
N ARG A 115 -3.73 10.81 1.50
CA ARG A 115 -3.44 9.78 0.47
C ARG A 115 -4.59 8.79 0.39
N ILE A 116 -4.76 8.20 -0.81
CA ILE A 116 -5.68 7.09 -1.06
C ILE A 116 -4.90 5.94 -1.68
N ILE A 117 -4.95 4.79 -1.06
CA ILE A 117 -4.51 3.51 -1.60
C ILE A 117 -5.79 2.70 -1.85
N TRP A 118 -6.19 2.55 -3.11
CA TRP A 118 -7.45 1.91 -3.48
C TRP A 118 -7.26 0.42 -3.67
N LEU A 119 -8.08 -0.37 -2.99
CA LEU A 119 -7.97 -1.83 -2.97
C LEU A 119 -8.97 -2.48 -3.92
N ARG A 120 -8.52 -3.58 -4.56
CA ARG A 120 -9.36 -4.50 -5.34
C ARG A 120 -9.31 -5.87 -4.69
N GLY A 121 -10.44 -6.51 -4.49
CA GLY A 121 -10.54 -7.89 -4.06
C GLY A 121 -10.04 -8.87 -5.11
N LEU A 122 -9.40 -9.94 -4.66
CA LEU A 122 -8.90 -11.03 -5.50
C LEU A 122 -9.66 -12.34 -5.28
N GLU A 123 -10.60 -12.37 -4.35
CA GLU A 123 -11.39 -13.53 -3.95
C GLU A 123 -12.90 -13.24 -4.11
N ALA A 124 -13.71 -14.29 -4.19
CA ALA A 124 -15.16 -14.15 -4.31
C ALA A 124 -15.78 -13.37 -3.13
N GLU A 125 -15.21 -13.57 -1.93
CA GLU A 125 -15.66 -12.97 -0.67
C GLU A 125 -15.37 -11.46 -0.55
N ASN A 126 -14.55 -10.91 -1.45
CA ASN A 126 -14.17 -9.49 -1.44
C ASN A 126 -14.21 -8.83 -2.84
N VAL A 127 -14.87 -9.45 -3.80
CA VAL A 127 -14.94 -9.01 -5.21
C VAL A 127 -15.52 -7.61 -5.38
N HIS A 128 -16.40 -7.15 -4.48
CA HIS A 128 -17.02 -5.84 -4.55
C HIS A 128 -16.14 -4.71 -3.96
N ALA A 129 -15.07 -5.04 -3.25
CA ALA A 129 -14.22 -4.07 -2.53
C ALA A 129 -13.83 -2.85 -3.38
N TYR A 130 -13.44 -3.07 -4.64
CA TYR A 130 -13.06 -1.99 -5.56
C TYR A 130 -14.23 -1.03 -5.83
N TYR A 131 -15.37 -1.56 -6.21
CA TYR A 131 -16.55 -0.76 -6.56
C TYR A 131 -17.21 -0.12 -5.33
N ARG A 132 -17.09 -0.74 -4.15
CA ARG A 132 -17.51 -0.19 -2.87
C ARG A 132 -16.59 0.95 -2.38
N GLY A 133 -15.45 1.18 -3.04
CA GLY A 133 -14.50 2.20 -2.66
C GLY A 133 -13.77 1.87 -1.35
N ILE A 134 -13.28 0.65 -1.21
CA ILE A 134 -12.47 0.27 -0.05
C ILE A 134 -11.05 0.81 -0.23
N TYR A 135 -10.65 1.71 0.66
CA TYR A 135 -9.36 2.39 0.65
C TYR A 135 -8.58 2.16 1.95
N ILE A 136 -7.25 2.28 1.85
CA ILE A 136 -6.41 2.69 2.96
C ILE A 136 -6.15 4.18 2.76
N HIS A 137 -6.47 5.03 3.76
CA HIS A 137 -6.41 6.48 3.60
C HIS A 137 -6.18 7.22 4.91
N GLY A 138 -5.75 8.48 4.83
CA GLY A 138 -5.65 9.36 5.98
C GLY A 138 -7.02 9.88 6.45
N THR A 139 -7.12 10.18 7.73
CA THR A 139 -8.32 10.76 8.36
C THR A 139 -7.95 11.95 9.25
N PRO A 140 -8.76 13.01 9.32
CA PRO A 140 -8.59 14.02 10.35
C PRO A 140 -8.94 13.49 11.75
N GLU A 141 -9.76 12.44 11.86
CA GLU A 141 -10.17 11.81 13.12
C GLU A 141 -9.07 10.88 13.69
N GLU A 142 -7.84 11.39 13.84
CA GLU A 142 -6.69 10.58 14.29
C GLU A 142 -6.86 10.02 15.72
N LYS A 143 -7.69 10.67 16.58
CA LYS A 143 -8.04 10.16 17.92
C LYS A 143 -8.87 8.88 17.87
N ALA A 144 -9.49 8.56 16.74
CA ALA A 144 -10.26 7.33 16.55
C ALA A 144 -9.40 6.14 16.09
N ILE A 145 -8.13 6.37 15.71
CA ILE A 145 -7.21 5.32 15.29
C ILE A 145 -6.91 4.38 16.48
N GLY A 146 -6.86 3.08 16.19
CA GLY A 146 -6.70 1.99 17.17
C GLY A 146 -7.99 1.35 17.63
N ARG A 147 -9.15 1.81 17.11
CA ARG A 147 -10.47 1.23 17.39
C ARG A 147 -11.35 1.21 16.13
N PRO A 148 -12.34 0.31 16.02
CA PRO A 148 -13.29 0.32 14.92
C PRO A 148 -14.10 1.62 14.88
N ALA A 149 -13.96 2.41 13.80
CA ALA A 149 -14.65 3.69 13.67
C ALA A 149 -14.99 4.05 12.21
N SER A 150 -14.48 3.32 11.21
CA SER A 150 -14.71 3.62 9.80
C SER A 150 -16.06 3.10 9.29
N TYR A 151 -16.31 3.34 8.01
CA TYR A 151 -17.49 2.88 7.24
C TYR A 151 -17.06 1.90 6.13
N GLY A 152 -16.05 1.06 6.41
CA GLY A 152 -15.53 0.03 5.52
C GLY A 152 -14.06 0.17 5.15
N CYS A 153 -13.57 1.39 5.00
CA CYS A 153 -12.16 1.68 4.71
C CYS A 153 -11.24 1.42 5.91
N ILE A 154 -9.95 1.37 5.63
CA ILE A 154 -8.87 1.30 6.62
C ILE A 154 -8.31 2.71 6.79
N ARG A 155 -8.56 3.33 7.94
CA ARG A 155 -8.09 4.68 8.26
C ARG A 155 -6.73 4.64 8.94
N MET A 156 -5.88 5.61 8.62
CA MET A 156 -4.56 5.79 9.21
C MET A 156 -4.33 7.25 9.59
N LYS A 157 -3.36 7.49 10.46
CA LYS A 157 -2.83 8.84 10.66
C LYS A 157 -2.21 9.36 9.38
N SER A 158 -2.21 10.67 9.19
CA SER A 158 -1.67 11.31 7.99
C SER A 158 -0.18 11.02 7.76
N SER A 159 0.63 10.99 8.82
CA SER A 159 2.04 10.59 8.77
C SER A 159 2.21 9.15 8.31
N ASP A 160 1.40 8.25 8.88
CA ASP A 160 1.53 6.82 8.69
C ASP A 160 1.09 6.41 7.28
N VAL A 161 -0.04 6.95 6.79
CA VAL A 161 -0.48 6.69 5.41
C VAL A 161 0.49 7.28 4.39
N SER A 162 1.13 8.40 4.66
CA SER A 162 2.17 8.97 3.78
C SER A 162 3.39 8.05 3.68
N SER A 163 3.85 7.51 4.81
CA SER A 163 4.94 6.54 4.87
C SER A 163 4.60 5.25 4.15
N LEU A 164 3.42 4.68 4.41
CA LEU A 164 2.93 3.47 3.74
C LEU A 164 2.81 3.67 2.22
N TYR A 165 2.22 4.81 1.82
CA TYR A 165 2.03 5.15 0.41
C TYR A 165 3.35 5.21 -0.37
N ALA A 166 4.41 5.77 0.21
CA ALA A 166 5.72 5.85 -0.43
C ALA A 166 6.36 4.47 -0.66
N GLN A 167 6.03 3.49 0.18
CA GLN A 167 6.64 2.15 0.16
C GLN A 167 5.84 1.11 -0.63
N LEU A 168 4.54 1.31 -0.82
CA LEU A 168 3.70 0.37 -1.56
C LEU A 168 3.65 0.69 -3.05
N SER A 169 3.83 -0.34 -3.87
CA SER A 169 3.61 -0.29 -5.31
C SER A 169 2.17 -0.66 -5.67
N ILE A 170 1.69 -0.22 -6.84
CA ILE A 170 0.51 -0.79 -7.48
C ILE A 170 0.78 -2.28 -7.70
N GLY A 171 -0.19 -3.13 -7.45
CA GLY A 171 -0.04 -4.58 -7.50
C GLY A 171 0.36 -5.21 -6.16
N ALA A 172 0.78 -4.45 -5.16
CA ALA A 172 1.12 -4.97 -3.84
C ALA A 172 -0.06 -5.71 -3.21
N ILE A 173 0.22 -6.83 -2.57
CA ILE A 173 -0.80 -7.69 -1.94
C ILE A 173 -1.08 -7.22 -0.52
N VAL A 174 -2.36 -7.09 -0.21
CA VAL A 174 -2.90 -6.69 1.09
C VAL A 174 -3.79 -7.80 1.61
N GLN A 175 -3.39 -8.44 2.71
CA GLN A 175 -4.20 -9.43 3.41
C GLN A 175 -4.96 -8.75 4.55
N ILE A 176 -6.29 -8.81 4.55
CA ILE A 176 -7.12 -8.35 5.67
C ILE A 176 -7.65 -9.57 6.42
N THR A 177 -7.35 -9.65 7.71
CA THR A 177 -7.72 -10.80 8.55
C THR A 177 -8.49 -10.38 9.80
N ALA A 178 -9.38 -11.25 10.27
CA ALA A 178 -10.03 -11.13 11.56
C ALA A 178 -9.12 -11.49 12.74
N ASP A 179 -8.02 -12.19 12.47
CA ASP A 179 -7.09 -12.71 13.47
C ASP A 179 -6.04 -11.67 13.91
N HIS A 180 -5.24 -12.06 14.89
CA HIS A 180 -4.08 -11.28 15.31
C HIS A 180 -3.01 -11.18 14.22
N LEU A 181 -2.23 -10.10 14.23
CA LEU A 181 -1.03 -10.02 13.40
C LEU A 181 -0.07 -11.17 13.69
N PRO A 182 0.59 -11.72 12.66
CA PRO A 182 1.61 -12.72 12.86
C PRO A 182 2.78 -12.17 13.69
N LYS A 183 3.34 -12.99 14.57
CA LYS A 183 4.59 -12.65 15.27
C LYS A 183 5.72 -12.77 14.25
N VAL A 184 6.32 -11.64 13.88
CA VAL A 184 7.54 -11.66 13.06
C VAL A 184 8.68 -12.10 13.97
N SER A 185 9.14 -13.32 13.80
CA SER A 185 10.40 -13.75 14.43
C SER A 185 11.52 -12.95 13.74
N ARG A 186 12.29 -12.17 14.51
CA ARG A 186 13.54 -11.61 14.02
C ARG A 186 14.36 -12.79 13.48
N ALA A 187 14.53 -12.87 12.16
CA ALA A 187 15.45 -13.83 11.57
C ALA A 187 16.78 -13.66 12.32
N ALA A 188 17.28 -14.76 12.86
CA ALA A 188 18.55 -14.79 13.58
C ALA A 188 19.57 -14.02 12.71
N LYS A 189 20.25 -13.05 13.31
CA LYS A 189 21.39 -12.36 12.70
C LYS A 189 22.31 -13.44 12.14
N GLY A 190 22.24 -13.66 10.81
CA GLY A 190 23.11 -14.60 10.15
C GLY A 190 24.54 -14.20 10.45
N THR A 191 25.26 -15.08 11.10
CA THR A 191 26.70 -15.03 11.27
C THR A 191 27.30 -14.64 9.94
N LEU A 192 27.87 -13.44 9.87
CA LEU A 192 28.69 -13.01 8.74
C LEU A 192 29.86 -13.97 8.67
N VAL A 193 29.77 -14.95 7.78
CA VAL A 193 30.95 -15.71 7.37
C VAL A 193 31.84 -14.74 6.65
N SER A 194 32.90 -14.32 7.33
CA SER A 194 33.99 -13.52 6.81
C SER A 194 34.53 -14.19 5.56
N ALA A 195 34.31 -13.59 4.42
CA ALA A 195 35.00 -13.96 3.19
C ALA A 195 36.46 -13.47 3.27
N PRO A 196 37.46 -14.25 2.83
CA PRO A 196 38.85 -13.86 2.95
C PRO A 196 39.16 -12.66 2.04
N ALA A 197 39.84 -11.69 2.61
CA ALA A 197 40.33 -10.51 1.92
C ALA A 197 41.31 -10.93 0.82
N SER A 198 40.96 -10.69 -0.44
CA SER A 198 41.91 -10.67 -1.55
C SER A 198 42.15 -9.23 -1.94
N ALA A 199 43.39 -8.81 -1.71
CA ALA A 199 43.93 -7.50 -2.01
C ALA A 199 43.86 -7.18 -3.51
N ARG A 200 43.30 -6.03 -3.86
CA ARG A 200 43.72 -5.24 -5.03
C ARG A 200 43.48 -3.77 -4.76
N THR A 201 44.58 -3.06 -4.63
CA THR A 201 44.71 -1.61 -4.59
C THR A 201 44.38 -1.04 -5.98
N PRO A 202 43.63 0.04 -6.09
CA PRO A 202 43.79 0.96 -7.19
C PRO A 202 44.33 2.31 -6.71
N THR A 203 45.31 2.73 -7.42
CA THR A 203 46.14 3.92 -7.43
C THR A 203 45.28 5.22 -7.44
N HIS A 204 45.72 6.14 -6.62
CA HIS A 204 45.34 7.55 -6.58
C HIS A 204 45.40 8.24 -7.93
N ALA A 205 44.34 8.97 -8.29
CA ALA A 205 44.42 10.12 -9.17
C ALA A 205 43.93 11.34 -8.39
N VAL A 206 44.87 12.20 -8.07
CA VAL A 206 44.67 13.52 -7.46
C VAL A 206 44.17 14.46 -8.55
N PHE A 207 43.00 15.07 -8.37
CA PHE A 207 42.55 16.23 -9.13
C PHE A 207 42.51 17.43 -8.20
N THR A 208 43.45 18.34 -8.38
CA THR A 208 43.48 19.68 -7.78
C THR A 208 42.56 20.59 -8.56
N VAL A 209 41.58 21.23 -7.90
CA VAL A 209 40.82 22.34 -8.45
C VAL A 209 41.21 23.61 -7.71
N ASP A 210 41.65 24.57 -8.52
CA ASP A 210 42.13 25.90 -8.17
C ASP A 210 40.98 26.80 -7.76
N SER A 211 41.24 27.59 -6.71
CA SER A 211 40.30 28.59 -6.15
C SER A 211 40.65 29.96 -6.69
N SER A 212 39.74 30.64 -7.37
CA SER A 212 39.79 32.11 -7.46
C SER A 212 38.36 32.71 -7.58
N LYS A 213 38.08 33.61 -6.67
CA LYS A 213 36.97 34.51 -6.32
C LYS A 213 36.81 35.68 -7.36
N PRO A 214 35.91 36.64 -7.13
CA PRO A 214 34.48 36.73 -6.70
C PRO A 214 33.65 37.66 -7.61
N GLY A 215 32.33 37.63 -7.48
CA GLY A 215 31.44 38.65 -8.07
C GLY A 215 30.11 38.72 -7.37
N ALA A 216 29.91 39.75 -6.58
CA ALA A 216 28.67 40.09 -5.90
C ALA A 216 27.70 40.78 -6.86
N GLU A 217 26.44 40.35 -6.92
CA GLU A 217 25.36 41.19 -7.41
C GLU A 217 24.09 41.01 -6.54
N LYS A 218 23.68 42.10 -5.91
CA LYS A 218 22.49 42.26 -5.10
C LYS A 218 21.29 42.46 -6.01
N ALA A 219 20.33 41.56 -6.03
CA ALA A 219 18.99 41.84 -6.55
C ALA A 219 18.00 41.97 -5.39
N SER A 220 17.52 43.20 -5.20
CA SER A 220 16.47 43.63 -4.28
C SER A 220 15.12 43.09 -4.78
N VAL A 221 14.39 42.32 -3.99
CA VAL A 221 13.00 41.92 -4.25
C VAL A 221 12.11 42.56 -3.19
N THR A 222 11.30 43.53 -3.63
CA THR A 222 10.26 44.23 -2.86
C THR A 222 9.08 43.28 -2.62
N PRO A 223 8.49 43.21 -1.40
CA PRO A 223 7.32 42.39 -1.14
C PRO A 223 6.05 43.06 -1.62
N LEU A 224 5.25 42.37 -2.41
CA LEU A 224 3.89 42.78 -2.78
C LEU A 224 2.89 42.38 -1.68
N ALA A 225 2.14 43.35 -1.18
CA ALA A 225 1.11 43.18 -0.17
C ALA A 225 -0.15 42.47 -0.70
N PRO A 226 -0.89 41.72 0.14
CA PRO A 226 -2.11 41.05 -0.27
C PRO A 226 -3.31 42.04 -0.23
N LYS A 227 -4.08 42.06 -1.31
CA LYS A 227 -5.37 42.75 -1.37
C LYS A 227 -6.53 41.81 -1.07
N THR A 228 -7.21 42.06 0.00
CA THR A 228 -8.65 42.26 0.24
C THR A 228 -9.66 41.16 -0.18
N SER A 229 -10.32 40.60 0.84
CA SER A 229 -11.76 40.44 1.04
C SER A 229 -12.63 39.95 -0.11
N VAL A 230 -13.13 38.71 0.05
CA VAL A 230 -14.42 38.30 -0.55
C VAL A 230 -15.35 37.78 0.56
N ALA A 231 -16.57 38.35 0.56
CA ALA A 231 -17.64 38.15 1.52
C ALA A 231 -18.22 36.71 1.54
N PRO A 232 -18.95 36.31 2.61
CA PRO A 232 -19.46 34.95 2.76
C PRO A 232 -20.73 34.74 1.93
N THR A 233 -20.72 33.75 1.05
CA THR A 233 -21.91 33.24 0.35
C THR A 233 -22.54 32.07 1.08
N LYS A 234 -23.81 32.25 1.40
CA LYS A 234 -24.93 31.35 1.72
C LYS A 234 -24.65 29.90 2.06
N LYS A 235 -25.14 29.48 3.24
CA LYS A 235 -25.46 28.11 3.66
C LYS A 235 -26.19 27.37 2.54
N SER A 236 -25.61 26.31 2.00
CA SER A 236 -26.30 25.33 1.18
C SER A 236 -26.80 24.18 2.08
N ASP A 237 -28.06 23.87 1.90
CA ASP A 237 -28.88 22.91 2.60
C ASP A 237 -28.28 21.48 2.58
N SER A 238 -28.05 20.89 3.73
CA SER A 238 -27.40 19.57 3.88
C SER A 238 -28.33 18.36 3.66
N THR A 239 -29.48 18.54 3.04
CA THR A 239 -30.47 17.49 2.85
C THR A 239 -30.61 16.94 1.42
N ALA A 240 -29.84 17.42 0.46
CA ALA A 240 -29.96 17.02 -0.94
C ALA A 240 -29.42 15.62 -1.29
N TRP A 241 -28.59 15.00 -0.44
CA TRP A 241 -27.98 13.70 -0.76
C TRP A 241 -28.84 12.48 -0.40
N LEU A 242 -29.94 12.69 0.38
CA LEU A 242 -30.85 11.60 0.75
C LEU A 242 -31.87 11.22 -0.34
N ARG A 243 -31.99 11.97 -1.43
CA ARG A 243 -32.99 11.74 -2.49
C ARG A 243 -32.53 10.88 -3.66
N ASN A 244 -31.26 10.58 -3.84
CA ASN A 244 -30.75 9.79 -4.97
C ASN A 244 -30.39 8.33 -4.65
N ALA A 245 -30.87 7.79 -3.54
CA ALA A 245 -30.67 6.38 -3.18
C ALA A 245 -31.90 5.49 -3.48
N ARG A 246 -32.86 5.99 -4.27
CA ARG A 246 -34.00 5.21 -4.75
C ARG A 246 -34.23 5.48 -6.24
N ALA A 247 -33.42 4.84 -7.07
CA ALA A 247 -33.71 4.50 -8.46
C ALA A 247 -32.77 3.37 -8.88
#